data_0e64b0e7c6b588116537749b140e0d30
#
_entry.id   0e64b0e7c6b588116537749b140e0d30
#
_cell.length_a   1.000
_cell.length_b   1.000
_cell.length_c   1.000
_cell.angle_alpha   90.00
_cell.angle_beta   90.00
_cell.angle_gamma   90.00
#
_symmetry.space_group_name_H-M   'P 1'
#
loop_
_entity.id
_entity.type
_entity.pdbx_description
1 polymer ?
#
loop_
_entity_poly.entity_id
_entity_poly.type
_entity_poly.pdbx_seq_one_letter_code
_entity_poly.pdbx_strand_id
1 'polypeptide(L)'
;MKVDFATLQSMAGQCRAEAADATARHATLSSRINGSVLEGWTDSQAAVRFTELYEQWRMSAQGVSDALTGMGTLLTNVAGSYQQHEAEMAARIGAML
;
A
#
# COMPACT_ATOMS: atom_id res chain seq x y z
N MET A 1 19.24 -16.62 3.79
CA MET A 1 18.36 -15.75 3.02
C MET A 1 19.18 -14.85 2.14
N LYS A 2 18.80 -14.71 0.87
CA LYS A 2 19.58 -13.89 -0.09
C LYS A 2 19.31 -12.40 0.06
N VAL A 3 18.28 -12.02 0.78
CA VAL A 3 17.88 -10.63 1.00
C VAL A 3 18.17 -10.29 2.45
N ASP A 4 18.87 -9.19 2.69
CA ASP A 4 19.27 -8.82 4.04
C ASP A 4 18.21 -7.91 4.71
N PHE A 5 18.41 -7.65 5.99
CA PHE A 5 17.53 -6.82 6.81
C PHE A 5 17.36 -5.42 6.23
N ALA A 6 18.46 -4.80 5.81
CA ALA A 6 18.41 -3.43 5.27
C ALA A 6 17.58 -3.37 3.98
N THR A 7 17.70 -4.37 3.11
CA THR A 7 16.90 -4.44 1.88
C THR A 7 15.42 -4.61 2.20
N LEU A 8 15.08 -5.49 3.15
CA LEU A 8 13.69 -5.69 3.55
C LEU A 8 13.07 -4.42 4.12
N GLN A 9 13.81 -3.70 4.95
CA GLN A 9 13.33 -2.43 5.51
C GLN A 9 13.17 -1.36 4.45
N SER A 10 14.12 -1.28 3.51
CA SER A 10 14.06 -0.32 2.41
C SER A 10 12.82 -0.58 1.53
N MET A 11 12.56 -1.84 1.18
CA MET A 11 11.40 -2.20 0.37
C MET A 11 10.09 -1.96 1.12
N ALA A 12 10.06 -2.23 2.42
CA ALA A 12 8.88 -1.91 3.25
C ALA A 12 8.57 -0.41 3.21
N GLY A 13 9.59 0.42 3.34
CA GLY A 13 9.45 1.87 3.25
C GLY A 13 8.95 2.32 1.89
N GLN A 14 9.46 1.72 0.80
CA GLN A 14 9.01 2.02 -0.55
C GLN A 14 7.56 1.63 -0.77
N CYS A 15 7.13 0.47 -0.27
CA CYS A 15 5.73 0.05 -0.36
C CYS A 15 4.80 1.02 0.36
N ARG A 16 5.19 1.48 1.55
CA ARG A 16 4.39 2.46 2.30
C ARG A 16 4.33 3.80 1.60
N ALA A 17 5.45 4.25 1.01
CA ALA A 17 5.49 5.50 0.26
C ALA A 17 4.59 5.42 -0.98
N GLU A 18 4.63 4.31 -1.72
CA GLU A 18 3.75 4.09 -2.87
C GLU A 18 2.28 4.05 -2.45
N ALA A 19 1.96 3.43 -1.32
CA ALA A 19 0.60 3.41 -0.80
C ALA A 19 0.10 4.84 -0.50
N ALA A 20 0.92 5.65 0.15
CA ALA A 20 0.58 7.04 0.46
C ALA A 20 0.40 7.88 -0.81
N ASP A 21 1.30 7.73 -1.79
CA ASP A 21 1.21 8.43 -3.07
C ASP A 21 -0.04 8.02 -3.85
N ALA A 22 -0.32 6.73 -3.90
CA ALA A 22 -1.51 6.21 -4.58
C ALA A 22 -2.77 6.76 -3.92
N THR A 23 -2.86 6.73 -2.60
CA THR A 23 -4.01 7.27 -1.86
C THR A 23 -4.21 8.76 -2.15
N ALA A 24 -3.13 9.54 -2.16
CA ALA A 24 -3.20 10.97 -2.43
C ALA A 24 -3.68 11.26 -3.87
N ARG A 25 -3.17 10.50 -4.86
CA ARG A 25 -3.59 10.64 -6.26
C ARG A 25 -5.05 10.27 -6.46
N HIS A 26 -5.49 9.19 -5.82
CA HIS A 26 -6.88 8.74 -5.89
C HIS A 26 -7.82 9.77 -5.26
N ALA A 27 -7.45 10.35 -4.12
CA ALA A 27 -8.23 11.38 -3.46
C ALA A 27 -8.36 12.63 -4.33
N THR A 28 -7.27 13.04 -4.99
CA THR A 28 -7.28 14.19 -5.88
C THR A 28 -8.21 13.97 -7.06
N LEU A 29 -8.12 12.80 -7.72
CA LEU A 29 -8.99 12.49 -8.86
C LEU A 29 -10.45 12.36 -8.42
N SER A 30 -10.72 11.71 -7.29
CA SER A 30 -12.08 11.61 -6.75
C SER A 30 -12.70 12.98 -6.52
N SER A 31 -11.93 13.88 -5.92
CA SER A 31 -12.39 15.24 -5.66
C SER A 31 -12.76 15.98 -6.96
N ARG A 32 -11.91 15.84 -7.99
CA ARG A 32 -12.16 16.45 -9.29
C ARG A 32 -13.39 15.86 -9.99
N ILE A 33 -13.54 14.53 -9.94
CA ILE A 33 -14.69 13.86 -10.54
C ILE A 33 -15.98 14.27 -9.83
N ASN A 34 -15.99 14.26 -8.51
CA ASN A 34 -17.16 14.66 -7.73
C ASN A 34 -17.54 16.11 -8.01
N GLY A 35 -16.58 17.02 -8.06
CA GLY A 35 -16.84 18.44 -8.21
C GLY A 35 -17.15 18.88 -9.62
N SER A 36 -16.81 18.08 -10.65
CA SER A 36 -17.00 18.51 -12.04
C SER A 36 -17.95 17.63 -12.84
N VAL A 37 -17.96 16.32 -12.60
CA VAL A 37 -18.73 15.39 -13.41
C VAL A 37 -19.97 14.92 -12.65
N LEU A 38 -19.81 14.37 -11.44
CA LEU A 38 -20.93 13.77 -10.72
C LEU A 38 -21.96 14.79 -10.28
N GLU A 39 -21.55 16.00 -9.93
CA GLU A 39 -22.47 17.06 -9.55
C GLU A 39 -23.23 17.65 -10.74
N GLY A 40 -22.58 17.70 -11.91
CA GLY A 40 -23.15 18.36 -13.08
C GLY A 40 -23.81 17.45 -14.09
N TRP A 41 -23.63 16.15 -13.97
CA TRP A 41 -24.11 15.20 -14.98
C TRP A 41 -24.89 14.07 -14.30
N THR A 42 -26.20 14.26 -14.19
CA THR A 42 -27.05 13.36 -13.39
C THR A 42 -28.27 12.82 -14.13
N ASP A 43 -28.56 13.29 -15.34
CA ASP A 43 -29.86 13.12 -16.00
C ASP A 43 -29.84 12.23 -17.24
N SER A 44 -28.84 11.36 -17.40
CA SER A 44 -28.77 10.45 -18.54
C SER A 44 -28.35 9.05 -18.13
N GLN A 45 -28.64 8.08 -19.00
CA GLN A 45 -28.16 6.70 -18.79
C GLN A 45 -26.63 6.63 -18.83
N ALA A 46 -26.00 7.47 -19.66
CA ALA A 46 -24.56 7.54 -19.71
C ALA A 46 -23.97 8.02 -18.39
N ALA A 47 -24.63 8.96 -17.72
CA ALA A 47 -24.20 9.45 -16.40
C ALA A 47 -24.29 8.33 -15.35
N VAL A 48 -25.36 7.55 -15.38
CA VAL A 48 -25.50 6.38 -14.49
C VAL A 48 -24.37 5.39 -14.72
N ARG A 49 -24.08 5.07 -15.98
CA ARG A 49 -23.01 4.15 -16.34
C ARG A 49 -21.65 4.67 -15.90
N PHE A 50 -21.41 5.96 -16.06
CA PHE A 50 -20.16 6.58 -15.61
C PHE A 50 -20.01 6.44 -14.08
N THR A 51 -21.07 6.70 -13.33
CA THR A 51 -21.06 6.58 -11.86
C THR A 51 -20.71 5.14 -11.44
N GLU A 52 -21.28 4.13 -12.12
CA GLU A 52 -20.95 2.74 -11.84
C GLU A 52 -19.48 2.43 -12.08
N LEU A 53 -18.93 2.90 -13.20
CA LEU A 53 -17.52 2.71 -13.53
C LEU A 53 -16.62 3.44 -12.54
N TYR A 54 -17.00 4.65 -12.15
CA TYR A 54 -16.26 5.43 -11.15
C TYR A 54 -16.20 4.68 -9.80
N GLU A 55 -17.33 4.12 -9.36
CA GLU A 55 -17.36 3.36 -8.12
C GLU A 55 -16.50 2.09 -8.19
N GLN A 56 -16.51 1.38 -9.33
CA GLN A 56 -15.63 0.24 -9.55
C GLN A 56 -14.15 0.65 -9.47
N TRP A 57 -13.81 1.77 -10.10
CA TRP A 57 -12.44 2.29 -10.03
C TRP A 57 -12.05 2.66 -8.61
N ARG A 58 -12.94 3.33 -7.88
CA ARG A 58 -12.67 3.76 -6.51
C ARG A 58 -12.38 2.57 -5.61
N MET A 59 -13.15 1.50 -5.72
CA MET A 59 -12.94 0.27 -4.95
C MET A 59 -11.62 -0.41 -5.33
N SER A 60 -11.31 -0.46 -6.62
CA SER A 60 -10.05 -1.05 -7.11
C SER A 60 -8.84 -0.24 -6.65
N ALA A 61 -8.94 1.09 -6.70
CA ALA A 61 -7.88 1.98 -6.26
C ALA A 61 -7.61 1.81 -4.76
N GLN A 62 -8.66 1.69 -3.95
CA GLN A 62 -8.52 1.41 -2.52
C GLN A 62 -7.85 0.06 -2.29
N GLY A 63 -8.22 -0.96 -3.09
CA GLY A 63 -7.61 -2.28 -3.02
C GLY A 63 -6.12 -2.26 -3.31
N VAL A 64 -5.67 -1.45 -4.27
CA VAL A 64 -4.25 -1.27 -4.57
C VAL A 64 -3.51 -0.65 -3.38
N SER A 65 -4.05 0.41 -2.79
CA SER A 65 -3.46 1.05 -1.61
C SER A 65 -3.38 0.09 -0.43
N ASP A 66 -4.44 -0.69 -0.19
CA ASP A 66 -4.48 -1.67 0.88
C ASP A 66 -3.43 -2.78 0.67
N ALA A 67 -3.28 -3.26 -0.57
CA ALA A 67 -2.29 -4.27 -0.91
C ALA A 67 -0.86 -3.76 -0.68
N LEU A 68 -0.57 -2.53 -1.09
CA LEU A 68 0.74 -1.91 -0.87
C LEU A 68 1.04 -1.75 0.62
N THR A 69 0.05 -1.32 1.39
CA THR A 69 0.19 -1.20 2.85
C THR A 69 0.45 -2.58 3.47
N GLY A 70 -0.31 -3.60 3.04
CA GLY A 70 -0.12 -4.97 3.50
C GLY A 70 1.26 -5.53 3.19
N MET A 71 1.76 -5.28 1.98
CA MET A 71 3.11 -5.68 1.59
C MET A 71 4.16 -5.01 2.47
N GLY A 72 4.02 -3.71 2.73
CA GLY A 72 4.93 -2.98 3.60
C GLY A 72 4.92 -3.55 5.02
N THR A 73 3.75 -3.83 5.56
CA THR A 73 3.60 -4.42 6.90
C THR A 73 4.26 -5.81 6.96
N LEU A 74 4.02 -6.64 5.94
CA LEU A 74 4.62 -7.98 5.89
C LEU A 74 6.14 -7.89 5.85
N LEU A 75 6.68 -7.03 4.99
CA LEU A 75 8.14 -6.86 4.88
C LEU A 75 8.75 -6.34 6.18
N THR A 76 8.08 -5.42 6.86
CA THR A 76 8.54 -4.92 8.17
C THR A 76 8.57 -6.06 9.20
N ASN A 77 7.53 -6.89 9.22
CA ASN A 77 7.45 -8.01 10.16
C ASN A 77 8.51 -9.07 9.86
N VAL A 78 8.74 -9.38 8.59
CA VAL A 78 9.79 -10.33 8.19
C VAL A 78 11.17 -9.79 8.58
N ALA A 79 11.43 -8.51 8.31
CA ALA A 79 12.71 -7.87 8.68
C ALA A 79 12.94 -7.93 10.19
N GLY A 80 11.90 -7.63 10.99
CA GLY A 80 12.00 -7.72 12.45
C GLY A 80 12.28 -9.12 12.95
N SER A 81 11.60 -10.12 12.39
CA SER A 81 11.83 -11.51 12.74
C SER A 81 13.23 -11.98 12.35
N TYR A 82 13.70 -11.57 11.18
CA TYR A 82 15.06 -11.90 10.72
C TYR A 82 16.10 -11.29 11.63
N GLN A 83 15.96 -10.02 11.99
CA GLN A 83 16.88 -9.33 12.89
C GLN A 83 16.90 -9.99 14.28
N GLN A 84 15.75 -10.34 14.80
CA GLN A 84 15.65 -11.04 16.10
C GLN A 84 16.35 -12.39 16.06
N HIS A 85 16.16 -13.15 14.98
CA HIS A 85 16.82 -14.45 14.82
C HIS A 85 18.34 -14.30 14.79
N GLU A 86 18.86 -13.30 14.06
CA GLU A 86 20.29 -13.02 14.02
C GLU A 86 20.84 -12.66 15.42
N ALA A 87 20.11 -11.83 16.16
CA ALA A 87 20.50 -11.46 17.52
C ALA A 87 20.52 -12.68 18.45
N GLU A 88 19.55 -13.56 18.34
CA GLU A 88 19.49 -14.79 19.13
C GLU A 88 20.65 -15.72 18.80
N MET A 89 20.97 -15.87 17.52
CA MET A 89 22.10 -16.70 17.08
C MET A 89 23.42 -16.15 17.60
N ALA A 90 23.62 -14.83 17.51
CA ALA A 90 24.82 -14.18 18.02
C ALA A 90 24.96 -14.38 19.54
N ALA A 91 23.86 -14.26 20.29
CA ALA A 91 23.87 -14.49 21.75
C ALA A 91 24.22 -15.93 22.09
N ARG A 92 23.68 -16.91 21.35
CA ARG A 92 23.99 -18.32 21.55
C ARG A 92 25.47 -18.61 21.28
N ILE A 93 26.01 -18.08 20.21
CA ILE A 93 27.43 -18.23 19.86
C ILE A 93 28.30 -17.62 20.96
N GLY A 94 27.97 -16.41 21.40
CA GLY A 94 28.68 -15.74 22.49
C GLY A 94 28.67 -16.53 23.77
N ALA A 95 27.54 -17.16 24.12
CA ALA A 95 27.43 -17.99 25.31
C ALA A 95 28.26 -19.27 25.24
N MET A 96 28.56 -19.76 24.04
CA MET A 96 29.36 -20.94 23.79
C MET A 96 30.86 -20.67 23.84
N LEU A 97 31.28 -19.45 23.69
CA LEU A 97 32.68 -19.04 23.70
C LEU A 97 33.14 -18.71 25.12
#